data_1a3ba568f1560151722ed5ba1c91fc85
#
_entry.id   1a3ba568f1560151722ed5ba1c91fc85
#
_cell.length_a   1.000
_cell.length_b   1.000
_cell.length_c   1.000
_cell.angle_alpha   90.00
_cell.angle_beta   90.00
_cell.angle_gamma   90.00
#
_symmetry.space_group_name_H-M   'P 1'
#
loop_
_entity.id
_entity.type
_entity.pdbx_description
1 polymer ?
#
loop_
_entity_poly.entity_id
_entity_poly.type
_entity_poly.pdbx_seq_one_letter_code
_entity_poly.pdbx_strand_id
1 'polypeptide(L)'
;LTEYKDKYPAQLSGGQKQRVGIARAIVSNPSVLLSDEATSALDPETVKSILQLLKDINKKLGITIIMITHQMEVIKEIAERVAVIEHGRIIEEGSVVDLFTNPQTSTLKKFVGSVMSSEVPEQLSHMDIHADKENADDQTVLSLSFRGDVANEPIIANLIKKYNLDV
;
A
#
# COMPACT_ATOMS: atom_id res chain seq x y z
N LEU A 1 27.64 0.63 -1.18
CA LEU A 1 28.01 0.14 -2.55
C LEU A 1 29.51 0.12 -2.79
N THR A 2 30.30 0.80 -1.99
CA THR A 2 31.77 0.94 -2.20
C THR A 2 32.49 -0.41 -2.30
N GLU A 3 32.06 -1.40 -1.54
CA GLU A 3 32.59 -2.78 -1.57
C GLU A 3 32.33 -3.54 -2.89
N TYR A 4 31.40 -3.03 -3.73
CA TYR A 4 31.01 -3.66 -5.00
C TYR A 4 31.51 -2.90 -6.23
N LYS A 5 32.34 -1.85 -6.05
CA LYS A 5 32.75 -0.93 -7.14
C LYS A 5 33.50 -1.63 -8.31
N ASP A 6 34.19 -2.74 -8.01
CA ASP A 6 34.96 -3.50 -8.98
C ASP A 6 34.21 -4.77 -9.48
N LYS A 7 32.93 -4.94 -9.11
CA LYS A 7 32.12 -6.09 -9.53
C LYS A 7 31.34 -5.80 -10.80
N TYR A 8 31.24 -6.80 -11.65
CA TYR A 8 30.38 -6.76 -12.82
C TYR A 8 28.88 -6.95 -12.42
N PRO A 9 27.93 -6.41 -13.20
CA PRO A 9 26.50 -6.55 -12.89
C PRO A 9 26.03 -7.98 -12.65
N ALA A 10 26.61 -8.97 -13.36
CA ALA A 10 26.30 -10.39 -13.17
C ALA A 10 26.64 -10.93 -11.77
N GLN A 11 27.55 -10.27 -11.06
CA GLN A 11 28.02 -10.66 -9.72
C GLN A 11 27.22 -9.97 -8.59
N LEU A 12 26.24 -9.13 -8.93
CA LEU A 12 25.43 -8.39 -7.98
C LEU A 12 24.07 -9.08 -7.80
N SER A 13 23.56 -9.06 -6.55
CA SER A 13 22.16 -9.44 -6.26
C SER A 13 21.16 -8.48 -6.92
N GLY A 14 19.89 -8.85 -7.01
CA GLY A 14 18.84 -8.00 -7.54
C GLY A 14 18.75 -6.64 -6.83
N GLY A 15 18.74 -6.64 -5.51
CA GLY A 15 18.72 -5.42 -4.72
C GLY A 15 19.98 -4.56 -4.87
N GLN A 16 21.17 -5.18 -5.02
CA GLN A 16 22.41 -4.45 -5.31
C GLN A 16 22.36 -3.79 -6.68
N LYS A 17 21.92 -4.52 -7.72
CA LYS A 17 21.70 -3.96 -9.07
C LYS A 17 20.74 -2.76 -9.02
N GLN A 18 19.64 -2.89 -8.28
CA GLN A 18 18.65 -1.81 -8.14
C GLN A 18 19.27 -0.57 -7.48
N ARG A 19 20.04 -0.74 -6.39
CA ARG A 19 20.75 0.38 -5.74
C ARG A 19 21.76 1.05 -6.67
N VAL A 20 22.47 0.28 -7.50
CA VAL A 20 23.38 0.83 -8.52
C VAL A 20 22.60 1.61 -9.58
N GLY A 21 21.44 1.08 -10.03
CA GLY A 21 20.54 1.77 -10.96
C GLY A 21 20.06 3.11 -10.41
N ILE A 22 19.61 3.14 -9.16
CA ILE A 22 19.20 4.37 -8.47
C ILE A 22 20.39 5.35 -8.38
N ALA A 23 21.55 4.89 -7.92
CA ALA A 23 22.74 5.74 -7.81
C ALA A 23 23.11 6.36 -9.15
N ARG A 24 23.08 5.58 -10.23
CA ARG A 24 23.33 6.08 -11.59
C ARG A 24 22.31 7.12 -12.03
N ALA A 25 21.04 6.94 -11.69
CA ALA A 25 19.99 7.86 -12.07
C ALA A 25 20.08 9.21 -11.36
N ILE A 26 20.55 9.23 -10.09
CA ILE A 26 20.65 10.47 -9.29
C ILE A 26 21.98 11.21 -9.44
N VAL A 27 23.01 10.60 -10.04
CA VAL A 27 24.33 11.23 -10.15
C VAL A 27 24.33 12.53 -10.96
N SER A 28 23.39 12.66 -11.91
CA SER A 28 23.19 13.88 -12.71
C SER A 28 22.38 14.97 -12.00
N ASN A 29 22.05 14.76 -10.73
CA ASN A 29 21.22 15.67 -9.92
C ASN A 29 19.88 16.05 -10.61
N PRO A 30 19.05 15.07 -10.98
CA PRO A 30 17.79 15.31 -11.67
C PRO A 30 16.75 15.95 -10.74
N SER A 31 15.80 16.71 -11.30
CA SER A 31 14.63 17.19 -10.57
C SER A 31 13.53 16.12 -10.45
N VAL A 32 13.52 15.15 -11.36
CA VAL A 32 12.53 14.05 -11.41
C VAL A 32 13.25 12.72 -11.62
N LEU A 33 12.89 11.73 -10.80
CA LEU A 33 13.31 10.33 -10.95
C LEU A 33 12.13 9.49 -11.42
N LEU A 34 12.30 8.80 -12.56
CA LEU A 34 11.32 7.83 -13.05
C LEU A 34 11.72 6.42 -12.63
N SER A 35 10.78 5.67 -12.08
CA SER A 35 10.98 4.31 -11.61
C SER A 35 9.87 3.42 -12.16
N ASP A 36 10.22 2.49 -13.04
CA ASP A 36 9.30 1.57 -13.67
C ASP A 36 9.52 0.17 -13.12
N GLU A 37 8.50 -0.37 -12.42
CA GLU A 37 8.48 -1.70 -11.79
C GLU A 37 9.75 -2.11 -11.02
N ALA A 38 10.42 -1.15 -10.41
CA ALA A 38 11.74 -1.31 -9.79
C ALA A 38 11.81 -2.34 -8.65
N THR A 39 10.66 -2.84 -8.18
CA THR A 39 10.54 -3.77 -7.05
C THR A 39 9.92 -5.12 -7.41
N SER A 40 9.47 -5.32 -8.65
CA SER A 40 8.67 -6.48 -9.07
C SER A 40 9.40 -7.84 -8.96
N ALA A 41 10.73 -7.84 -9.04
CA ALA A 41 11.56 -9.05 -9.01
C ALA A 41 12.40 -9.19 -7.73
N LEU A 42 12.04 -8.47 -6.66
CA LEU A 42 12.79 -8.46 -5.41
C LEU A 42 11.98 -9.13 -4.29
N ASP A 43 12.71 -9.70 -3.33
CA ASP A 43 12.10 -10.22 -2.09
C ASP A 43 11.53 -9.07 -1.22
N PRO A 44 10.55 -9.35 -0.34
CA PRO A 44 9.87 -8.32 0.45
C PRO A 44 10.78 -7.45 1.33
N GLU A 45 11.85 -8.02 1.90
CA GLU A 45 12.80 -7.26 2.74
C GLU A 45 13.62 -6.29 1.89
N THR A 46 14.08 -6.76 0.73
CA THR A 46 14.79 -5.92 -0.23
C THR A 46 13.90 -4.81 -0.75
N VAL A 47 12.61 -5.09 -1.05
CA VAL A 47 11.62 -4.07 -1.44
C VAL A 47 11.55 -2.98 -0.40
N LYS A 48 11.30 -3.30 0.87
CA LYS A 48 11.24 -2.31 1.97
C LYS A 48 12.49 -1.46 2.04
N SER A 49 13.66 -2.09 1.91
CA SER A 49 14.95 -1.39 1.93
C SER A 49 15.14 -0.43 0.76
N ILE A 50 14.65 -0.77 -0.43
CA ILE A 50 14.69 0.11 -1.62
C ILE A 50 13.69 1.26 -1.47
N LEU A 51 12.47 0.99 -0.98
CA LEU A 51 11.48 2.04 -0.74
C LEU A 51 11.98 3.05 0.30
N GLN A 52 12.60 2.58 1.37
CA GLN A 52 13.20 3.47 2.37
C GLN A 52 14.33 4.33 1.75
N LEU A 53 15.18 3.74 0.91
CA LEU A 53 16.22 4.48 0.19
C LEU A 53 15.62 5.57 -0.70
N LEU A 54 14.52 5.29 -1.41
CA LEU A 54 13.83 6.27 -2.26
C LEU A 54 13.22 7.40 -1.44
N LYS A 55 12.59 7.09 -0.28
CA LYS A 55 12.11 8.11 0.67
C LYS A 55 13.24 9.02 1.14
N ASP A 56 14.39 8.44 1.50
CA ASP A 56 15.55 9.20 1.96
C ASP A 56 16.13 10.11 0.87
N ILE A 57 16.17 9.62 -0.37
CA ILE A 57 16.60 10.38 -1.54
C ILE A 57 15.65 11.55 -1.80
N ASN A 58 14.34 11.29 -1.85
CA ASN A 58 13.32 12.33 -2.02
C ASN A 58 13.48 13.43 -0.97
N LYS A 59 13.56 13.06 0.33
CA LYS A 59 13.76 14.01 1.43
C LYS A 59 15.06 14.81 1.34
N LYS A 60 16.17 14.15 1.03
CA LYS A 60 17.51 14.79 1.05
C LYS A 60 17.77 15.66 -0.16
N LEU A 61 17.30 15.24 -1.33
CA LEU A 61 17.56 15.93 -2.60
C LEU A 61 16.39 16.79 -3.07
N GLY A 62 15.19 16.66 -2.45
CA GLY A 62 14.00 17.42 -2.85
C GLY A 62 13.52 17.08 -4.26
N ILE A 63 13.84 15.89 -4.79
CA ILE A 63 13.47 15.47 -6.14
C ILE A 63 12.07 14.86 -6.14
N THR A 64 11.33 15.01 -7.23
CA THR A 64 10.07 14.30 -7.44
C THR A 64 10.36 12.87 -7.90
N ILE A 65 9.70 11.88 -7.30
CA ILE A 65 9.80 10.48 -7.72
C ILE A 65 8.46 10.07 -8.34
N ILE A 66 8.48 9.66 -9.60
CA ILE A 66 7.33 9.06 -10.29
C ILE A 66 7.61 7.58 -10.42
N MET A 67 6.75 6.77 -9.79
CA MET A 67 6.88 5.30 -9.77
C MET A 67 5.71 4.64 -10.49
N ILE A 68 6.02 3.70 -11.39
CA ILE A 68 5.03 2.82 -12.00
C ILE A 68 5.09 1.49 -11.27
N THR A 69 3.96 1.03 -10.75
CA THR A 69 3.83 -0.25 -10.07
C THR A 69 2.39 -0.73 -10.07
N HIS A 70 2.21 -2.03 -10.03
CA HIS A 70 0.91 -2.68 -9.80
C HIS A 70 0.79 -3.23 -8.37
N GLN A 71 1.82 -3.04 -7.53
CA GLN A 71 1.87 -3.53 -6.14
C GLN A 71 1.25 -2.51 -5.19
N MET A 72 0.06 -2.80 -4.66
CA MET A 72 -0.66 -1.90 -3.77
C MET A 72 0.06 -1.63 -2.45
N GLU A 73 0.82 -2.61 -1.95
CA GLU A 73 1.66 -2.48 -0.76
C GLU A 73 2.74 -1.41 -0.95
N VAL A 74 3.34 -1.38 -2.15
CA VAL A 74 4.35 -0.35 -2.51
C VAL A 74 3.70 1.04 -2.53
N ILE A 75 2.50 1.15 -3.12
CA ILE A 75 1.77 2.42 -3.17
C ILE A 75 1.47 2.93 -1.76
N LYS A 76 0.92 2.08 -0.88
CA LYS A 76 0.63 2.42 0.52
C LYS A 76 1.87 2.88 1.29
N GLU A 77 3.01 2.25 1.01
CA GLU A 77 4.26 2.49 1.74
C GLU A 77 4.91 3.82 1.35
N ILE A 78 4.91 4.20 0.06
CA ILE A 78 5.76 5.30 -0.41
C ILE A 78 4.99 6.47 -1.05
N ALA A 79 3.82 6.23 -1.65
CA ALA A 79 3.18 7.25 -2.47
C ALA A 79 2.40 8.28 -1.64
N GLU A 80 2.47 9.54 -2.03
CA GLU A 80 1.62 10.62 -1.52
C GLU A 80 0.39 10.81 -2.41
N ARG A 81 0.59 10.68 -3.73
CA ARG A 81 -0.45 10.77 -4.76
C ARG A 81 -0.37 9.59 -5.71
N VAL A 82 -1.52 9.21 -6.24
CA VAL A 82 -1.65 8.11 -7.20
C VAL A 82 -2.45 8.56 -8.41
N ALA A 83 -2.04 8.09 -9.59
CA ALA A 83 -2.83 8.16 -10.80
C ALA A 83 -3.06 6.73 -11.32
N VAL A 84 -4.31 6.34 -11.50
CA VAL A 84 -4.70 5.03 -12.04
C VAL A 84 -4.78 5.14 -13.55
N ILE A 85 -4.03 4.27 -14.24
CA ILE A 85 -3.97 4.25 -15.70
C ILE A 85 -4.68 3.01 -16.23
N GLU A 86 -5.58 3.21 -17.18
CA GLU A 86 -6.25 2.16 -17.91
C GLU A 86 -6.32 2.52 -19.40
N HIS A 87 -5.95 1.58 -20.27
CA HIS A 87 -5.90 1.79 -21.72
C HIS A 87 -5.17 3.07 -22.16
N GLY A 88 -4.06 3.40 -21.49
CA GLY A 88 -3.24 4.57 -21.77
C GLY A 88 -3.83 5.91 -21.35
N ARG A 89 -4.89 5.91 -20.51
CA ARG A 89 -5.54 7.12 -19.97
C ARG A 89 -5.55 7.08 -18.46
N ILE A 90 -5.38 8.24 -17.84
CA ILE A 90 -5.61 8.40 -16.41
C ILE A 90 -7.13 8.39 -16.21
N ILE A 91 -7.62 7.40 -15.45
CA ILE A 91 -9.06 7.22 -15.15
C ILE A 91 -9.43 7.73 -13.76
N GLU A 92 -8.46 7.86 -12.87
CA GLU A 92 -8.65 8.38 -11.52
C GLU A 92 -7.32 8.85 -10.94
N GLU A 93 -7.30 9.97 -10.21
CA GLU A 93 -6.11 10.47 -9.52
C GLU A 93 -6.47 11.16 -8.21
N GLY A 94 -5.58 11.11 -7.24
CA GLY A 94 -5.80 11.75 -5.95
C GLY A 94 -4.72 11.43 -4.92
N SER A 95 -4.97 11.78 -3.67
CA SER A 95 -4.15 11.30 -2.55
C SER A 95 -4.35 9.79 -2.37
N VAL A 96 -3.32 9.10 -1.83
CA VAL A 96 -3.43 7.67 -1.49
C VAL A 96 -4.64 7.42 -0.60
N VAL A 97 -4.81 8.27 0.42
CA VAL A 97 -5.91 8.13 1.39
C VAL A 97 -7.26 8.22 0.70
N ASP A 98 -7.49 9.24 -0.13
CA ASP A 98 -8.78 9.42 -0.83
C ASP A 98 -9.09 8.25 -1.74
N LEU A 99 -8.13 7.81 -2.56
CA LEU A 99 -8.33 6.73 -3.52
C LEU A 99 -8.57 5.38 -2.85
N PHE A 100 -7.93 5.12 -1.72
CA PHE A 100 -8.15 3.87 -0.98
C PHE A 100 -9.44 3.89 -0.15
N THR A 101 -9.88 5.05 0.29
CA THR A 101 -11.09 5.16 1.14
C THR A 101 -12.36 5.37 0.35
N ASN A 102 -12.28 5.97 -0.84
CA ASN A 102 -13.43 6.33 -1.67
C ASN A 102 -13.16 6.11 -3.17
N PRO A 103 -12.79 4.89 -3.59
CA PRO A 103 -12.53 4.59 -5.00
C PRO A 103 -13.78 4.79 -5.85
N GLN A 104 -13.68 5.54 -6.95
CA GLN A 104 -14.81 5.84 -7.82
C GLN A 104 -14.91 4.83 -8.97
N THR A 105 -13.79 4.50 -9.62
CA THR A 105 -13.76 3.61 -10.78
C THR A 105 -13.86 2.13 -10.37
N SER A 106 -14.46 1.32 -11.25
CA SER A 106 -14.54 -0.13 -11.05
C SER A 106 -13.15 -0.78 -11.00
N THR A 107 -12.21 -0.25 -11.74
CA THR A 107 -10.81 -0.72 -11.76
C THR A 107 -10.15 -0.48 -10.42
N LEU A 108 -10.22 0.74 -9.86
CA LEU A 108 -9.64 1.03 -8.55
C LEU A 108 -10.34 0.24 -7.43
N LYS A 109 -11.68 0.10 -7.48
CA LYS A 109 -12.44 -0.74 -6.51
C LYS A 109 -11.92 -2.17 -6.46
N LYS A 110 -11.62 -2.78 -7.60
CA LYS A 110 -11.04 -4.14 -7.66
C LYS A 110 -9.65 -4.17 -7.02
N PHE A 111 -8.78 -3.21 -7.33
CA PHE A 111 -7.43 -3.13 -6.75
C PHE A 111 -7.49 -2.93 -5.23
N VAL A 112 -8.29 -1.99 -4.76
CA VAL A 112 -8.44 -1.72 -3.32
C VAL A 112 -9.07 -2.93 -2.62
N GLY A 113 -10.09 -3.56 -3.22
CA GLY A 113 -10.74 -4.74 -2.69
C GLY A 113 -9.80 -5.92 -2.50
N SER A 114 -8.84 -6.13 -3.42
CA SER A 114 -7.85 -7.22 -3.30
C SER A 114 -6.88 -7.05 -2.12
N VAL A 115 -6.68 -5.82 -1.64
CA VAL A 115 -5.77 -5.50 -0.54
C VAL A 115 -6.51 -5.25 0.77
N MET A 116 -7.77 -4.82 0.67
CA MET A 116 -8.64 -4.56 1.81
C MET A 116 -9.62 -5.71 2.10
N SER A 117 -9.57 -6.81 1.33
CA SER A 117 -10.29 -8.01 1.73
C SER A 117 -9.75 -8.43 3.09
N SER A 118 -10.46 -7.98 4.13
CA SER A 118 -10.44 -8.62 5.42
C SER A 118 -10.88 -10.05 5.13
N GLU A 119 -9.96 -10.98 5.01
CA GLU A 119 -10.29 -12.39 5.05
C GLU A 119 -11.10 -12.56 6.32
N VAL A 120 -12.36 -12.93 6.18
CA VAL A 120 -13.17 -13.35 7.32
C VAL A 120 -12.35 -14.46 7.97
N PRO A 121 -11.94 -14.34 9.24
CA PRO A 121 -11.15 -15.36 9.90
C PRO A 121 -11.76 -16.72 9.64
N GLU A 122 -10.91 -17.73 9.37
CA GLU A 122 -11.36 -19.07 8.98
C GLU A 122 -12.37 -19.65 10.01
N GLN A 123 -12.24 -19.22 11.28
CA GLN A 123 -13.16 -19.56 12.36
C GLN A 123 -14.59 -19.01 12.15
N LEU A 124 -14.76 -17.94 11.39
CA LEU A 124 -16.05 -17.33 11.09
C LEU A 124 -16.59 -17.74 9.70
N SER A 125 -15.77 -18.37 8.86
CA SER A 125 -16.17 -18.81 7.51
C SER A 125 -17.22 -19.92 7.52
N HIS A 126 -17.40 -20.61 8.64
CA HIS A 126 -18.40 -21.66 8.84
C HIS A 126 -19.70 -21.18 9.50
N MET A 127 -19.77 -19.90 9.89
CA MET A 127 -21.01 -19.30 10.38
C MET A 127 -21.90 -18.94 9.19
N ASP A 128 -23.15 -19.42 9.19
CA ASP A 128 -24.17 -18.98 8.24
C ASP A 128 -24.52 -17.53 8.52
N ILE A 129 -23.78 -16.61 7.87
CA ILE A 129 -24.02 -15.17 7.98
C ILE A 129 -25.22 -14.84 7.08
N HIS A 130 -26.42 -15.00 7.60
CA HIS A 130 -27.64 -14.56 6.94
C HIS A 130 -28.03 -13.16 7.44
N ALA A 131 -28.10 -12.20 6.52
CA ALA A 131 -28.40 -10.80 6.78
C ALA A 131 -29.84 -10.51 7.24
N ASP A 132 -30.72 -11.50 7.26
CA ASP A 132 -32.16 -11.33 7.49
C ASP A 132 -32.73 -12.40 8.42
N LYS A 133 -32.59 -12.28 9.75
CA LYS A 133 -33.52 -12.87 10.71
C LYS A 133 -33.45 -12.17 12.07
N GLU A 134 -34.56 -11.61 12.48
CA GLU A 134 -34.86 -11.10 13.83
C GLU A 134 -35.05 -12.26 14.83
N ASN A 135 -33.98 -12.91 15.25
CA ASN A 135 -34.00 -13.80 16.41
C ASN A 135 -33.10 -13.24 17.52
N ALA A 136 -33.61 -13.24 18.73
CA ALA A 136 -32.97 -12.62 19.91
C ALA A 136 -31.66 -13.27 20.34
N ASP A 137 -31.23 -14.39 19.73
CA ASP A 137 -30.02 -15.13 20.01
C ASP A 137 -29.00 -15.08 18.86
N ASP A 138 -29.22 -14.24 17.83
CA ASP A 138 -28.33 -14.16 16.68
C ASP A 138 -27.11 -13.31 16.98
N GLN A 139 -25.92 -13.89 16.83
CA GLN A 139 -24.66 -13.16 16.89
C GLN A 139 -24.43 -12.43 15.57
N THR A 140 -24.17 -11.14 15.65
CA THR A 140 -23.86 -10.31 14.46
C THR A 140 -22.36 -10.06 14.37
N VAL A 141 -21.77 -10.40 13.22
CA VAL A 141 -20.38 -10.09 12.93
C VAL A 141 -20.29 -8.72 12.28
N LEU A 142 -19.57 -7.80 12.92
CA LEU A 142 -19.31 -6.46 12.40
C LEU A 142 -17.84 -6.33 11.99
N SER A 143 -17.61 -5.90 10.76
CA SER A 143 -16.28 -5.47 10.31
C SER A 143 -16.17 -3.95 10.47
N LEU A 144 -15.23 -3.52 11.31
CA LEU A 144 -14.98 -2.11 11.59
C LEU A 144 -13.67 -1.66 10.96
N SER A 145 -13.72 -0.60 10.14
CA SER A 145 -12.52 0.05 9.59
C SER A 145 -12.34 1.42 10.22
N PHE A 146 -11.22 1.62 10.90
CA PHE A 146 -10.83 2.92 11.47
C PHE A 146 -9.93 3.67 10.50
N ARG A 147 -10.18 4.98 10.31
CA ARG A 147 -9.49 5.82 9.34
C ARG A 147 -8.94 7.08 10.00
N GLY A 148 -7.70 7.45 9.65
CA GLY A 148 -7.07 8.68 10.16
C GLY A 148 -6.84 8.66 11.66
N ASP A 149 -6.92 9.83 12.30
CA ASP A 149 -6.63 10.03 13.73
C ASP A 149 -7.60 9.29 14.65
N VAL A 150 -8.77 8.93 14.14
CA VAL A 150 -9.83 8.20 14.89
C VAL A 150 -9.36 6.78 15.29
N ALA A 151 -8.37 6.22 14.60
CA ALA A 151 -7.82 4.89 14.92
C ALA A 151 -7.21 4.81 16.33
N ASN A 152 -6.85 5.93 16.94
CA ASN A 152 -6.28 6.02 18.29
C ASN A 152 -7.32 6.24 19.39
N GLU A 153 -8.60 6.44 19.04
CA GLU A 153 -9.67 6.63 20.01
C GLU A 153 -10.24 5.29 20.50
N PRO A 154 -10.70 5.18 21.76
CA PRO A 154 -11.30 3.96 22.30
C PRO A 154 -12.75 3.77 21.79
N ILE A 155 -12.93 3.71 20.47
CA ILE A 155 -14.25 3.69 19.82
C ILE A 155 -15.06 2.48 20.23
N ILE A 156 -14.44 1.27 20.22
CA ILE A 156 -15.13 0.03 20.62
C ILE A 156 -15.63 0.12 22.07
N ALA A 157 -14.77 0.59 22.98
CA ALA A 157 -15.17 0.76 24.36
C ALA A 157 -16.31 1.79 24.53
N ASN A 158 -16.31 2.84 23.73
CA ASN A 158 -17.38 3.85 23.71
C ASN A 158 -18.68 3.30 23.13
N LEU A 159 -18.62 2.48 22.09
CA LEU A 159 -19.80 1.80 21.49
C LEU A 159 -20.41 0.82 22.50
N ILE A 160 -19.60 -0.05 23.12
CA ILE A 160 -20.05 -0.98 24.16
C ILE A 160 -20.79 -0.25 25.27
N LYS A 161 -20.19 0.82 25.81
CA LYS A 161 -20.82 1.62 26.89
C LYS A 161 -22.08 2.33 26.46
N LYS A 162 -22.09 2.91 25.25
CA LYS A 162 -23.23 3.72 24.76
C LYS A 162 -24.44 2.87 24.40
N TYR A 163 -24.23 1.69 23.86
CA TYR A 163 -25.28 0.81 23.36
C TYR A 163 -25.48 -0.45 24.20
N ASN A 164 -24.74 -0.56 25.33
CA ASN A 164 -24.78 -1.71 26.24
C ASN A 164 -24.65 -3.06 25.50
N LEU A 165 -23.62 -3.13 24.62
CA LEU A 165 -23.35 -4.31 23.82
C LEU A 165 -22.59 -5.36 24.64
N ASP A 166 -22.96 -6.62 24.53
CA ASP A 166 -22.18 -7.79 24.96
C ASP A 166 -21.24 -8.19 23.81
N VAL A 167 -19.91 -8.19 24.04
CA VAL A 167 -18.88 -8.49 23.03
C VAL A 167 -17.97 -9.59 23.53
#